data_82f4b00b50c06897a87e417431e3baed
#
_entry.id   82f4b00b50c06897a87e417431e3baed
#
_cell.length_a   1.000
_cell.length_b   1.000
_cell.length_c   1.000
_cell.angle_alpha   90.00
_cell.angle_beta   90.00
_cell.angle_gamma   90.00
#
_symmetry.space_group_name_H-M   'P 1'
#
loop_
_entity.id
_entity.type
_entity.pdbx_description
1 polymer ?
#
loop_
_entity_poly.entity_id
_entity_poly.type
_entity_poly.pdbx_seq_one_letter_code
_entity_poly.pdbx_strand_id
1 'polypeptide(L)'
;FFFTIIPVTNIFHVIIRFMNINELIAIVKKKLESQIEIQSINIEDKSFLHKGHKGNQENKFHLKISLKSSDLSKLSKIESNRKIYNILHEELKNEIHSLQILII
;
A
#
# COMPACT_ATOMS: atom_id res chain seq x y z
N PHE A 1 4.66 -32.63 -2.58
CA PHE A 1 4.19 -32.94 -1.25
C PHE A 1 4.88 -32.14 -0.19
N PHE A 2 6.16 -31.91 -0.35
CA PHE A 2 6.86 -31.14 0.62
C PHE A 2 6.45 -29.69 0.59
N PHE A 3 5.89 -29.23 -0.49
CA PHE A 3 5.39 -27.90 -0.56
C PHE A 3 4.33 -27.62 0.44
N THR A 4 3.55 -28.65 0.78
CA THR A 4 2.46 -28.45 1.72
C THR A 4 2.97 -28.31 3.14
N ILE A 5 4.21 -28.70 3.38
CA ILE A 5 4.80 -28.64 4.70
C ILE A 5 5.32 -27.25 5.01
N ILE A 6 5.84 -26.57 3.99
CA ILE A 6 6.37 -25.22 4.18
C ILE A 6 5.22 -24.24 4.09
N PRO A 7 4.93 -23.49 5.16
CA PRO A 7 3.85 -22.52 5.11
C PRO A 7 4.16 -21.44 4.09
N VAL A 8 3.29 -21.31 3.12
CA VAL A 8 3.44 -20.27 2.10
C VAL A 8 3.47 -18.88 2.75
N THR A 9 2.74 -18.73 3.84
CA THR A 9 2.70 -17.48 4.57
C THR A 9 4.06 -17.06 5.10
N ASN A 10 4.89 -18.01 5.54
CA ASN A 10 6.22 -17.68 6.04
C ASN A 10 7.12 -17.19 4.93
N ILE A 11 7.05 -17.81 3.77
CA ILE A 11 7.84 -17.39 2.61
C ILE A 11 7.40 -16.01 2.18
N PHE A 12 6.10 -15.77 2.17
CA PHE A 12 5.55 -14.49 1.79
C PHE A 12 6.02 -13.39 2.74
N HIS A 13 6.03 -13.65 4.03
CA HIS A 13 6.53 -12.69 5.01
C HIS A 13 8.00 -12.36 4.79
N VAL A 14 8.81 -13.35 4.49
CA VAL A 14 10.23 -13.12 4.24
C VAL A 14 10.41 -12.24 3.01
N ILE A 15 9.66 -12.49 1.95
CA ILE A 15 9.75 -11.70 0.74
C ILE A 15 9.34 -10.26 1.01
N ILE A 16 8.26 -10.05 1.76
CA ILE A 16 7.78 -8.71 2.08
C ILE A 16 8.82 -7.94 2.89
N ARG A 17 9.52 -8.60 3.79
CA ARG A 17 10.54 -7.96 4.61
C ARG A 17 11.64 -7.29 3.81
N PHE A 18 11.95 -7.86 2.66
CA PHE A 18 13.02 -7.34 1.81
C PHE A 18 12.49 -6.64 0.57
N MET A 19 11.20 -6.33 0.58
CA MET A 19 10.56 -5.65 -0.53
C MET A 19 11.11 -4.23 -0.65
N ASN A 20 11.50 -3.85 -1.87
CA ASN A 20 11.89 -2.48 -2.13
C ASN A 20 10.66 -1.62 -2.45
N ILE A 21 10.88 -0.31 -2.53
CA ILE A 21 9.78 0.63 -2.73
C ILE A 21 9.08 0.42 -4.08
N ASN A 22 9.82 0.06 -5.11
CA ASN A 22 9.23 -0.15 -6.43
C ASN A 22 8.29 -1.34 -6.44
N GLU A 23 8.68 -2.41 -5.77
CA GLU A 23 7.84 -3.59 -5.63
C GLU A 23 6.58 -3.28 -4.83
N LEU A 24 6.73 -2.52 -3.75
CA LEU A 24 5.59 -2.13 -2.92
C LEU A 24 4.60 -1.29 -3.73
N ILE A 25 5.09 -0.31 -4.48
CA ILE A 25 4.24 0.52 -5.32
C ILE A 25 3.49 -0.32 -6.34
N ALA A 26 4.17 -1.29 -6.96
CA ALA A 26 3.54 -2.17 -7.93
C ALA A 26 2.42 -3.00 -7.30
N ILE A 27 2.65 -3.53 -6.11
CA ILE A 27 1.66 -4.32 -5.40
C ILE A 27 0.45 -3.47 -5.01
N VAL A 28 0.69 -2.30 -4.46
CA VAL A 28 -0.38 -1.38 -4.07
C VAL A 28 -1.23 -1.00 -5.27
N LYS A 29 -0.58 -0.64 -6.36
CA LYS A 29 -1.28 -0.27 -7.58
C LYS A 29 -2.14 -1.43 -8.09
N LYS A 30 -1.57 -2.62 -8.14
CA LYS A 30 -2.28 -3.80 -8.63
C LYS A 30 -3.48 -4.15 -7.75
N LYS A 31 -3.32 -4.09 -6.44
CA LYS A 31 -4.43 -4.36 -5.52
C LYS A 31 -5.56 -3.37 -5.70
N LEU A 32 -5.24 -2.10 -5.79
CA LEU A 32 -6.26 -1.08 -5.97
C LEU A 32 -6.97 -1.23 -7.30
N GLU A 33 -6.22 -1.47 -8.37
CA GLU A 33 -6.79 -1.64 -9.71
C GLU A 33 -7.68 -2.88 -9.81
N SER A 34 -7.41 -3.90 -9.02
CA SER A 34 -8.21 -5.12 -9.03
C SER A 34 -9.54 -4.98 -8.27
N GLN A 35 -9.63 -4.02 -7.36
CA GLN A 35 -10.78 -3.88 -6.47
C GLN A 35 -11.63 -2.66 -6.79
N ILE A 36 -11.08 -1.67 -7.45
CA ILE A 36 -11.73 -0.40 -7.73
C ILE A 36 -11.49 -0.06 -9.19
N GLU A 37 -12.50 0.52 -9.83
CA GLU A 37 -12.32 1.04 -11.17
C GLU A 37 -11.57 2.37 -11.07
N ILE A 38 -10.36 2.42 -11.64
CA ILE A 38 -9.47 3.57 -11.54
C ILE A 38 -9.17 4.11 -12.92
N GLN A 39 -9.40 5.42 -13.12
CA GLN A 39 -9.07 6.10 -14.36
C GLN A 39 -7.62 6.54 -14.39
N SER A 40 -7.10 6.97 -13.23
CA SER A 40 -5.68 7.31 -13.14
C SER A 40 -5.22 7.11 -11.70
N ILE A 41 -3.96 6.75 -11.54
CA ILE A 41 -3.36 6.56 -10.23
C ILE A 41 -1.89 6.93 -10.28
N ASN A 42 -1.44 7.64 -9.26
CA ASN A 42 -0.04 7.97 -9.06
C ASN A 42 0.32 7.69 -7.61
N ILE A 43 1.39 6.93 -7.42
CA ILE A 43 1.85 6.57 -6.08
C ILE A 43 3.27 7.10 -5.93
N GLU A 44 3.49 7.92 -4.91
CA GLU A 44 4.77 8.55 -4.66
C GLU A 44 5.36 8.07 -3.34
N ASP A 45 6.66 7.85 -3.35
CA ASP A 45 7.42 7.54 -2.15
C ASP A 45 7.78 8.86 -1.47
N LYS A 46 7.26 9.06 -0.28
CA LYS A 46 7.53 10.25 0.53
C LYS A 46 8.43 9.94 1.73
N SER A 47 9.06 8.79 1.72
CA SER A 47 9.88 8.36 2.85
C SER A 47 11.02 9.31 3.15
N PHE A 48 11.56 9.97 2.14
CA PHE A 48 12.66 10.91 2.32
C PHE A 48 12.30 12.10 3.23
N LEU A 49 11.01 12.43 3.33
CA LEU A 49 10.56 13.52 4.18
C LEU A 49 10.71 13.21 5.67
N HIS A 50 10.89 11.94 5.99
CA HIS A 50 10.97 11.48 7.37
C HIS A 50 12.36 10.99 7.76
N LYS A 51 13.31 11.13 6.88
CA LYS A 51 14.68 10.72 7.15
C LYS A 51 15.25 11.49 8.33
N GLY A 52 15.85 10.77 9.26
CA GLY A 52 16.46 11.37 10.43
C GLY A 52 15.50 11.71 11.56
N HIS A 53 14.22 11.54 11.37
CA HIS A 53 13.24 11.75 12.43
C HIS A 53 13.27 10.60 13.43
N LYS A 54 13.11 10.93 14.69
CA LYS A 54 12.95 9.91 15.72
C LYS A 54 11.66 9.14 15.44
N GLY A 55 11.73 7.82 15.54
CA GLY A 55 10.58 6.99 15.29
C GLY A 55 10.44 6.58 13.83
N ASN A 56 11.26 7.11 12.94
CA ASN A 56 11.26 6.64 11.56
C ASN A 56 11.80 5.22 11.53
N GLN A 57 11.01 4.30 11.01
CA GLN A 57 11.38 2.90 10.94
C GLN A 57 11.98 2.60 9.57
N GLU A 58 13.17 1.99 9.57
CA GLU A 58 13.92 1.73 8.34
C GLU A 58 13.17 0.84 7.36
N ASN A 59 12.32 -0.06 7.86
CA ASN A 59 11.65 -1.05 7.04
C ASN A 59 10.24 -0.65 6.62
N LYS A 60 9.85 0.61 6.87
CA LYS A 60 8.52 1.06 6.53
C LYS A 60 8.56 2.33 5.70
N PHE A 61 7.61 2.43 4.80
CA PHE A 61 7.56 3.48 3.81
C PHE A 61 6.44 4.47 4.09
N HIS A 62 6.61 5.67 3.56
CA HIS A 62 5.59 6.71 3.60
C HIS A 62 5.15 6.95 2.16
N LEU A 63 3.88 6.69 1.88
CA LEU A 63 3.36 6.76 0.53
C LEU A 63 2.30 7.84 0.40
N LYS A 64 2.24 8.44 -0.78
CA LYS A 64 1.15 9.31 -1.17
C LYS A 64 0.50 8.73 -2.42
N ILE A 65 -0.79 8.48 -2.34
CA ILE A 65 -1.57 7.97 -3.46
C ILE A 65 -2.50 9.08 -3.93
N SER A 66 -2.37 9.43 -5.20
CA SER A 66 -3.28 10.35 -5.87
C SER A 66 -4.03 9.54 -6.92
N LEU A 67 -5.35 9.52 -6.86
CA LEU A 67 -6.09 8.72 -7.80
C LEU A 67 -7.41 9.35 -8.20
N LYS A 68 -7.85 9.00 -9.40
CA LYS A 68 -9.15 9.36 -9.93
C LYS A 68 -9.92 8.07 -10.17
N SER A 69 -11.10 7.96 -9.55
CA SER A 69 -11.91 6.76 -9.63
C SER A 69 -13.38 7.12 -9.68
N SER A 70 -14.08 6.57 -10.66
CA SER A 70 -15.53 6.74 -10.74
C SER A 70 -16.24 6.09 -9.56
N ASP A 71 -15.70 4.99 -9.06
CA ASP A 71 -16.28 4.32 -7.89
C ASP A 71 -16.16 5.18 -6.64
N LEU A 72 -14.99 5.76 -6.42
CA LEU A 72 -14.74 6.55 -5.22
C LEU A 72 -15.39 7.92 -5.27
N SER A 73 -15.63 8.47 -6.46
CA SER A 73 -16.27 9.77 -6.58
C SER A 73 -17.71 9.77 -6.08
N LYS A 74 -18.31 8.59 -5.99
CA LYS A 74 -19.69 8.42 -5.49
C LYS A 74 -19.75 8.30 -3.99
N LEU A 75 -18.61 8.18 -3.32
CA LEU A 75 -18.52 7.98 -1.89
C LEU A 75 -18.03 9.26 -1.22
N SER A 76 -18.31 9.37 0.08
CA SER A 76 -17.75 10.43 0.88
C SER A 76 -16.23 10.23 1.00
N LYS A 77 -15.52 11.28 1.40
CA LYS A 77 -14.09 11.20 1.61
C LYS A 77 -13.72 10.14 2.65
N ILE A 78 -14.51 10.08 3.71
CA ILE A 78 -14.28 9.10 4.78
C ILE A 78 -14.46 7.68 4.27
N GLU A 79 -15.54 7.46 3.53
CA GLU A 79 -15.83 6.14 2.97
C GLU A 79 -14.78 5.70 1.96
N SER A 80 -14.34 6.64 1.11
CA SER A 80 -13.29 6.36 0.12
C SER A 80 -11.99 5.97 0.80
N ASN A 81 -11.58 6.72 1.81
CA ASN A 81 -10.36 6.43 2.54
C ASN A 81 -10.46 5.08 3.25
N ARG A 82 -11.59 4.80 3.84
CA ARG A 82 -11.82 3.53 4.54
C ARG A 82 -11.72 2.36 3.57
N LYS A 83 -12.28 2.51 2.38
CA LYS A 83 -12.23 1.47 1.37
C LYS A 83 -10.79 1.18 0.95
N ILE A 84 -10.01 2.23 0.70
CA ILE A 84 -8.61 2.07 0.33
C ILE A 84 -7.81 1.44 1.47
N TYR A 85 -8.02 1.86 2.69
CA TYR A 85 -7.34 1.29 3.85
C TYR A 85 -7.66 -0.19 4.02
N ASN A 86 -8.89 -0.59 3.77
CA ASN A 86 -9.27 -2.00 3.84
C ASN A 86 -8.59 -2.83 2.76
N ILE A 87 -8.49 -2.30 1.56
CA ILE A 87 -7.81 -3.00 0.46
C ILE A 87 -6.32 -3.18 0.78
N LEU A 88 -5.70 -2.17 1.35
CA LEU A 88 -4.26 -2.17 1.64
C LEU A 88 -3.95 -2.59 3.07
N HIS A 89 -4.87 -3.27 3.72
CA HIS A 89 -4.75 -3.63 5.13
C HIS A 89 -3.42 -4.30 5.47
N GLU A 90 -3.00 -5.28 4.68
CA GLU A 90 -1.76 -6.00 4.96
C GLU A 90 -0.53 -5.13 4.76
N GLU A 91 -0.52 -4.34 3.69
CA GLU A 91 0.60 -3.45 3.43
C GLU A 91 0.72 -2.36 4.49
N LEU A 92 -0.41 -1.85 4.95
CA LEU A 92 -0.41 -0.87 6.04
C LEU A 92 0.12 -1.45 7.34
N LYS A 93 -0.13 -2.72 7.56
CA LYS A 93 0.36 -3.38 8.76
C LYS A 93 1.86 -3.64 8.69
N ASN A 94 2.37 -4.07 7.55
CA ASN A 94 3.72 -4.60 7.44
C ASN A 94 4.72 -3.66 6.78
N GLU A 95 4.30 -2.88 5.78
CA GLU A 95 5.23 -2.17 4.92
C GLU A 95 5.05 -0.66 4.92
N ILE A 96 3.86 -0.15 5.18
CA ILE A 96 3.57 1.26 5.08
C ILE A 96 3.41 1.85 6.48
N HIS A 97 4.24 2.86 6.78
CA HIS A 97 4.15 3.56 8.04
C HIS A 97 3.08 4.64 8.01
N SER A 98 3.02 5.37 6.92
CA SER A 98 1.97 6.37 6.74
C SER A 98 1.50 6.38 5.29
N LEU A 99 0.22 6.66 5.11
CA LEU A 99 -0.41 6.69 3.81
C LEU A 99 -1.27 7.94 3.69
N GLN A 100 -0.93 8.77 2.72
CA GLN A 100 -1.72 9.94 2.37
C GLN A 100 -2.52 9.61 1.10
N ILE A 101 -3.80 9.91 1.13
CA ILE A 101 -4.68 9.63 -0.01
C ILE A 101 -5.27 10.94 -0.51
N LEU A 102 -5.12 11.18 -1.80
CA LEU A 102 -5.74 12.31 -2.48
C LEU A 102 -6.60 11.78 -3.60
N ILE A 103 -7.89 12.01 -3.51
CA ILE A 103 -8.85 11.62 -4.52
C ILE A 103 -9.19 12.84 -5.35
N ILE A 104 -8.91 12.72 -6.63
CA ILE A 104 -9.04 13.84 -7.57
C ILE A 104 -10.40 13.83 -8.25
#